data_343d36c42966c8c103c91df2b9b1a5a2
#
_entry.id   343d36c42966c8c103c91df2b9b1a5a2
#
_cell.length_a   1.000
_cell.length_b   1.000
_cell.length_c   1.000
_cell.angle_alpha   90.00
_cell.angle_beta   90.00
_cell.angle_gamma   90.00
#
_symmetry.space_group_name_H-M   'P 1'
#
loop_
_entity.id
_entity.type
_entity.pdbx_description
1 polymer ?
#
loop_
_entity_poly.entity_id
_entity_poly.type
_entity_poly.pdbx_seq_one_letter_code
_entity_poly.pdbx_strand_id
1 'polypeptide(L)'
;MRKKMPDIEYVDDRMETEELLERLCPPVRNWFMDKFPDFTEPQKVAIPRILKGEHLLLCSPTGSGKTLTAFLTIIDDLVRGALDGTLPDSVQCVYISPIKALANDIEKNLLGPLGEIKERFLPSRAKEIKVGLRTGDTPQSEREKMLRKPPHILITTPESLGLGLASKRFRPILDQMKWLIIDEMHSLVPTKRGTHLSLSMALMDTVVSSDVQRIGISATMEPLDAVAEFLVASDSRETDAEPQKVAIAKISGDRELDLDIILPTPRFSSIPVKEILDHNVDRIKELAEAHTTTLVFVNTRNMTETVVQRLKIAGMEGVEGHHGSMDKAIRLDVESKLKNGLLRCVVSSSSLEMGIDIGSVDLVIQVGSPGSIATALQRIGRACLLYTSPSPRDRQKSRMPSSA
;
A
#
# COMPACT_ATOMS: atom_id res chain seq x y z
N MET A 1 30.87 -4.70 -20.10
CA MET A 1 30.12 -5.93 -19.79
C MET A 1 28.63 -5.65 -19.94
N ARG A 2 27.91 -6.42 -20.74
CA ARG A 2 26.45 -6.26 -20.87
C ARG A 2 25.81 -6.99 -19.68
N LYS A 3 25.07 -6.26 -18.87
CA LYS A 3 24.23 -6.81 -17.79
C LYS A 3 23.21 -7.76 -18.43
N LYS A 4 23.12 -9.02 -17.96
CA LYS A 4 22.03 -9.90 -18.37
C LYS A 4 20.72 -9.31 -17.84
N MET A 5 19.75 -9.13 -18.73
CA MET A 5 18.40 -8.68 -18.36
C MET A 5 17.70 -9.81 -17.61
N PRO A 6 16.85 -9.52 -16.62
CA PRO A 6 16.03 -10.55 -15.99
C PRO A 6 15.08 -11.17 -17.01
N ASP A 7 14.70 -12.41 -16.76
CA ASP A 7 13.66 -13.12 -17.52
C ASP A 7 12.29 -12.70 -16.94
N ILE A 8 11.55 -11.90 -17.71
CA ILE A 8 10.29 -11.30 -17.28
C ILE A 8 9.13 -12.07 -17.89
N GLU A 9 8.26 -12.60 -17.06
CA GLU A 9 7.05 -13.31 -17.44
C GLU A 9 5.80 -12.56 -16.95
N TYR A 10 4.91 -12.18 -17.88
CA TYR A 10 3.59 -11.67 -17.52
C TYR A 10 2.67 -12.84 -17.19
N VAL A 11 2.04 -12.79 -16.03
CA VAL A 11 1.23 -13.89 -15.51
C VAL A 11 -0.19 -13.43 -15.20
N ASP A 12 -1.15 -14.23 -15.62
CA ASP A 12 -2.59 -14.05 -15.40
C ASP A 12 -3.30 -15.35 -15.00
N ASP A 13 -2.56 -16.47 -14.94
CA ASP A 13 -3.07 -17.76 -14.51
C ASP A 13 -3.50 -17.71 -13.03
N ARG A 14 -4.72 -18.15 -12.79
CA ARG A 14 -5.38 -18.08 -11.48
C ARG A 14 -5.41 -19.46 -10.86
N MET A 15 -5.26 -19.50 -9.55
CA MET A 15 -5.53 -20.70 -8.76
C MET A 15 -6.93 -20.58 -8.14
N GLU A 16 -7.70 -21.64 -8.18
CA GLU A 16 -9.03 -21.65 -7.59
C GLU A 16 -8.99 -21.56 -6.07
N THR A 17 -10.07 -21.08 -5.50
CA THR A 17 -10.19 -20.82 -4.05
C THR A 17 -9.93 -22.06 -3.22
N GLU A 18 -10.49 -23.20 -3.61
CA GLU A 18 -10.35 -24.47 -2.92
C GLU A 18 -8.87 -24.90 -2.87
N GLU A 19 -8.17 -24.81 -4.01
CA GLU A 19 -6.76 -25.18 -4.09
C GLU A 19 -5.88 -24.24 -3.25
N LEU A 20 -6.17 -22.92 -3.25
CA LEU A 20 -5.47 -21.95 -2.39
C LEU A 20 -5.68 -22.26 -0.91
N LEU A 21 -6.91 -22.59 -0.50
CA LEU A 21 -7.22 -22.94 0.89
C LEU A 21 -6.50 -24.23 1.32
N GLU A 22 -6.33 -25.20 0.44
CA GLU A 22 -5.58 -26.44 0.73
C GLU A 22 -4.08 -26.17 0.94
N ARG A 23 -3.53 -25.12 0.32
CA ARG A 23 -2.13 -24.71 0.49
C ARG A 23 -1.85 -24.05 1.83
N LEU A 24 -2.86 -23.44 2.45
CA LEU A 24 -2.72 -22.77 3.75
C LEU A 24 -2.79 -23.77 4.91
N CYS A 25 -1.99 -23.53 5.97
CA CYS A 25 -2.09 -24.30 7.20
C CYS A 25 -3.44 -24.08 7.89
N PRO A 26 -3.94 -25.05 8.67
CA PRO A 26 -5.28 -24.98 9.26
C PRO A 26 -5.59 -23.69 10.02
N PRO A 27 -4.70 -23.14 10.87
CA PRO A 27 -4.98 -21.88 11.56
C PRO A 27 -5.21 -20.69 10.63
N VAL A 28 -4.37 -20.53 9.60
CA VAL A 28 -4.46 -19.42 8.65
C VAL A 28 -5.67 -19.61 7.72
N ARG A 29 -5.90 -20.82 7.24
CA ARG A 29 -7.06 -21.17 6.43
C ARG A 29 -8.36 -20.86 7.16
N ASN A 30 -8.51 -21.32 8.41
CA ASN A 30 -9.74 -21.11 9.19
C ASN A 30 -9.96 -19.62 9.47
N TRP A 31 -8.90 -18.88 9.81
CA TRP A 31 -8.98 -17.43 9.95
C TRP A 31 -9.44 -16.74 8.67
N PHE A 32 -8.88 -17.15 7.52
CA PHE A 32 -9.24 -16.55 6.23
C PHE A 32 -10.70 -16.80 5.89
N MET A 33 -11.18 -18.04 6.04
CA MET A 33 -12.58 -18.41 5.78
C MET A 33 -13.58 -17.69 6.69
N ASP A 34 -13.20 -17.40 7.93
CA ASP A 34 -14.04 -16.64 8.87
C ASP A 34 -14.17 -15.14 8.48
N LYS A 35 -13.17 -14.60 7.78
CA LYS A 35 -13.09 -13.17 7.47
C LYS A 35 -13.52 -12.81 6.06
N PHE A 36 -13.25 -13.67 5.09
CA PHE A 36 -13.41 -13.39 3.67
C PHE A 36 -14.23 -14.47 3.00
N PRO A 37 -15.17 -14.07 2.13
CA PRO A 37 -15.99 -15.04 1.38
C PRO A 37 -15.20 -15.74 0.27
N ASP A 38 -14.18 -15.09 -0.29
CA ASP A 38 -13.35 -15.58 -1.40
C ASP A 38 -12.02 -14.82 -1.46
N PHE A 39 -11.05 -15.37 -2.20
CA PHE A 39 -9.84 -14.66 -2.56
C PHE A 39 -10.11 -13.60 -3.62
N THR A 40 -9.42 -12.47 -3.52
CA THR A 40 -9.46 -11.45 -4.56
C THR A 40 -8.65 -11.87 -5.79
N GLU A 41 -8.93 -11.28 -6.95
CA GLU A 41 -8.19 -11.55 -8.19
C GLU A 41 -6.66 -11.43 -8.02
N PRO A 42 -6.12 -10.35 -7.40
CA PRO A 42 -4.70 -10.27 -7.12
C PRO A 42 -4.17 -11.45 -6.27
N GLN A 43 -4.97 -11.96 -5.33
CA GLN A 43 -4.60 -13.09 -4.49
C GLN A 43 -4.56 -14.39 -5.28
N LYS A 44 -5.55 -14.65 -6.13
CA LYS A 44 -5.62 -15.84 -6.98
C LYS A 44 -4.44 -15.96 -7.95
N VAL A 45 -3.91 -14.84 -8.44
CA VAL A 45 -2.75 -14.81 -9.36
C VAL A 45 -1.42 -14.81 -8.62
N ALA A 46 -1.29 -14.01 -7.56
CA ALA A 46 0.00 -13.76 -6.91
C ALA A 46 0.41 -14.84 -5.89
N ILE A 47 -0.54 -15.35 -5.08
CA ILE A 47 -0.22 -16.35 -4.05
C ILE A 47 0.46 -17.58 -4.63
N PRO A 48 0.01 -18.18 -5.75
CA PRO A 48 0.67 -19.34 -6.35
C PRO A 48 2.15 -19.07 -6.70
N ARG A 49 2.47 -17.88 -7.16
CA ARG A 49 3.84 -17.48 -7.52
C ARG A 49 4.71 -17.27 -6.28
N ILE A 50 4.15 -16.65 -5.24
CA ILE A 50 4.87 -16.49 -3.97
C ILE A 50 5.17 -17.87 -3.35
N LEU A 51 4.23 -18.80 -3.37
CA LEU A 51 4.43 -20.16 -2.85
C LEU A 51 5.47 -20.97 -3.64
N LYS A 52 5.69 -20.67 -4.92
CA LYS A 52 6.76 -21.27 -5.73
C LYS A 52 8.14 -20.66 -5.48
N GLY A 53 8.24 -19.60 -4.70
CA GLY A 53 9.50 -18.89 -4.45
C GLY A 53 9.91 -17.93 -5.59
N GLU A 54 9.04 -17.67 -6.57
CA GLU A 54 9.32 -16.79 -7.70
C GLU A 54 9.37 -15.32 -7.23
N HIS A 55 10.27 -14.50 -7.80
CA HIS A 55 10.18 -13.06 -7.63
C HIS A 55 8.91 -12.54 -8.31
N LEU A 56 8.21 -11.63 -7.65
CA LEU A 56 6.89 -11.17 -8.12
C LEU A 56 6.78 -9.65 -8.07
N LEU A 57 6.31 -9.06 -9.16
CA LEU A 57 5.80 -7.70 -9.20
C LEU A 57 4.28 -7.74 -9.33
N LEU A 58 3.57 -7.36 -8.25
CA LEU A 58 2.11 -7.30 -8.23
C LEU A 58 1.64 -5.86 -8.48
N CYS A 59 1.03 -5.64 -9.63
CA CYS A 59 0.43 -4.36 -10.00
C CYS A 59 -1.09 -4.49 -10.03
N SER A 60 -1.77 -3.79 -9.13
CA SER A 60 -3.24 -3.74 -9.15
C SER A 60 -3.74 -2.45 -8.49
N PRO A 61 -4.99 -2.05 -8.73
CA PRO A 61 -5.58 -0.84 -8.15
C PRO A 61 -5.50 -0.82 -6.62
N THR A 62 -5.57 0.37 -6.02
CA THR A 62 -5.65 0.52 -4.55
C THR A 62 -6.91 -0.14 -4.01
N GLY A 63 -6.86 -0.71 -2.80
CA GLY A 63 -8.00 -1.40 -2.19
C GLY A 63 -8.28 -2.82 -2.69
N SER A 64 -7.47 -3.38 -3.59
CA SER A 64 -7.65 -4.73 -4.14
C SER A 64 -7.09 -5.87 -3.27
N GLY A 65 -6.57 -5.56 -2.07
CA GLY A 65 -6.02 -6.56 -1.15
C GLY A 65 -4.55 -6.93 -1.36
N LYS A 66 -3.79 -6.14 -2.15
CA LYS A 66 -2.36 -6.40 -2.46
C LYS A 66 -1.48 -6.66 -1.26
N THR A 67 -1.60 -5.84 -0.23
CA THR A 67 -0.75 -5.93 0.97
C THR A 67 -1.02 -7.22 1.73
N LEU A 68 -2.30 -7.59 1.90
CA LEU A 68 -2.67 -8.87 2.49
C LEU A 68 -2.19 -10.05 1.64
N THR A 69 -2.21 -9.93 0.30
CA THR A 69 -1.71 -10.97 -0.61
C THR A 69 -0.27 -11.35 -0.29
N ALA A 70 0.62 -10.38 -0.14
CA ALA A 70 2.01 -10.63 0.20
C ALA A 70 2.17 -11.17 1.63
N PHE A 71 1.42 -10.62 2.60
CA PHE A 71 1.56 -11.07 3.98
C PHE A 71 0.94 -12.44 4.26
N LEU A 72 -0.13 -12.83 3.57
CA LEU A 72 -0.86 -14.06 3.88
C LEU A 72 0.03 -15.31 3.79
N THR A 73 0.82 -15.41 2.72
CA THR A 73 1.75 -16.53 2.52
C THR A 73 2.90 -16.53 3.53
N ILE A 74 3.39 -15.35 3.90
CA ILE A 74 4.45 -15.19 4.89
C ILE A 74 3.93 -15.51 6.29
N ILE A 75 2.73 -15.06 6.63
CA ILE A 75 2.05 -15.42 7.88
C ILE A 75 1.88 -16.94 7.95
N ASP A 76 1.48 -17.58 6.86
CA ASP A 76 1.31 -19.04 6.80
C ASP A 76 2.61 -19.79 7.10
N ASP A 77 3.72 -19.41 6.45
CA ASP A 77 5.04 -20.04 6.70
C ASP A 77 5.51 -19.82 8.16
N LEU A 78 5.37 -18.60 8.67
CA LEU A 78 5.74 -18.29 10.05
C LEU A 78 4.87 -19.03 11.07
N VAL A 79 3.58 -19.20 10.81
CA VAL A 79 2.66 -19.95 11.66
C VAL A 79 3.01 -21.44 11.64
N ARG A 80 3.34 -22.02 10.48
CA ARG A 80 3.87 -23.40 10.39
C ARG A 80 5.11 -23.57 11.26
N GLY A 81 6.10 -22.70 11.06
CA GLY A 81 7.34 -22.75 11.86
C GLY A 81 7.11 -22.55 13.37
N ALA A 82 6.12 -21.72 13.75
CA ALA A 82 5.74 -21.52 15.15
C ALA A 82 5.08 -22.76 15.78
N LEU A 83 4.28 -23.52 15.00
CA LEU A 83 3.66 -24.77 15.42
C LEU A 83 4.67 -25.91 15.56
N ASP A 84 5.57 -26.01 14.57
CA ASP A 84 6.56 -27.08 14.49
C ASP A 84 7.78 -26.83 15.37
N GLY A 85 7.90 -25.63 15.97
CA GLY A 85 9.05 -25.22 16.77
C GLY A 85 10.32 -24.92 15.95
N THR A 86 10.21 -24.81 14.62
CA THR A 86 11.33 -24.55 13.69
C THR A 86 11.54 -23.07 13.40
N LEU A 87 10.66 -22.18 13.88
CA LEU A 87 10.75 -20.74 13.64
C LEU A 87 12.06 -20.18 14.23
N PRO A 88 13.02 -19.65 13.43
CA PRO A 88 14.29 -19.15 13.92
C PRO A 88 14.15 -17.81 14.65
N ASP A 89 15.08 -17.48 15.56
CA ASP A 89 15.14 -16.17 16.24
C ASP A 89 15.91 -15.14 15.40
N SER A 90 15.48 -14.93 14.17
CA SER A 90 16.06 -14.00 13.20
C SER A 90 14.97 -13.35 12.34
N VAL A 91 15.31 -12.29 11.62
CA VAL A 91 14.39 -11.66 10.67
C VAL A 91 14.17 -12.61 9.50
N GLN A 92 12.91 -12.96 9.25
CA GLN A 92 12.52 -13.79 8.12
C GLN A 92 11.99 -12.96 6.96
N CYS A 93 11.32 -11.85 7.27
CA CYS A 93 10.74 -10.95 6.28
C CYS A 93 11.11 -9.50 6.59
N VAL A 94 11.60 -8.78 5.57
CA VAL A 94 11.74 -7.32 5.61
C VAL A 94 10.66 -6.71 4.73
N TYR A 95 9.82 -5.86 5.32
CA TYR A 95 8.82 -5.08 4.61
C TYR A 95 9.24 -3.62 4.52
N ILE A 96 9.42 -3.13 3.31
CA ILE A 96 9.83 -1.76 3.03
C ILE A 96 8.65 -0.95 2.57
N SER A 97 8.40 0.16 3.25
CA SER A 97 7.41 1.13 2.85
C SER A 97 8.01 2.54 2.76
N PRO A 98 7.60 3.32 1.77
CA PRO A 98 8.08 4.69 1.59
C PRO A 98 7.57 5.66 2.65
N ILE A 99 6.50 5.33 3.39
CA ILE A 99 5.78 6.28 4.23
C ILE A 99 5.73 5.81 5.68
N LYS A 100 5.94 6.76 6.60
CA LYS A 100 5.79 6.55 8.05
C LYS A 100 4.32 6.35 8.47
N ALA A 101 3.36 6.78 7.67
CA ALA A 101 1.92 6.76 7.96
C ALA A 101 1.23 5.41 7.80
N LEU A 102 1.98 4.34 7.49
CA LEU A 102 1.46 2.99 7.25
C LEU A 102 0.99 2.22 8.50
N ALA A 103 0.91 2.87 9.66
CA ALA A 103 0.49 2.18 10.89
C ALA A 103 -0.87 1.48 10.72
N ASN A 104 -1.84 2.11 10.07
CA ASN A 104 -3.17 1.53 9.88
C ASN A 104 -3.19 0.36 8.87
N ASP A 105 -2.40 0.45 7.80
CA ASP A 105 -2.35 -0.60 6.78
C ASP A 105 -1.63 -1.85 7.30
N ILE A 106 -0.57 -1.65 8.07
CA ILE A 106 0.14 -2.73 8.79
C ILE A 106 -0.75 -3.33 9.88
N GLU A 107 -1.48 -2.50 10.63
CA GLU A 107 -2.42 -2.97 11.64
C GLU A 107 -3.48 -3.88 11.00
N LYS A 108 -4.09 -3.43 9.91
CA LYS A 108 -5.16 -4.15 9.22
C LYS A 108 -4.69 -5.43 8.51
N ASN A 109 -3.54 -5.39 7.82
CA ASN A 109 -3.11 -6.46 6.93
C ASN A 109 -2.06 -7.41 7.55
N LEU A 110 -1.52 -7.08 8.73
CA LEU A 110 -0.50 -7.89 9.39
C LEU A 110 -0.78 -8.11 10.87
N LEU A 111 -0.85 -7.06 11.70
CA LEU A 111 -0.94 -7.21 13.15
C LEU A 111 -2.30 -7.76 13.59
N GLY A 112 -3.40 -7.27 13.01
CA GLY A 112 -4.75 -7.79 13.27
C GLY A 112 -4.86 -9.27 12.91
N PRO A 113 -4.55 -9.69 11.66
CA PRO A 113 -4.51 -11.09 11.28
C PRO A 113 -3.65 -11.97 12.20
N LEU A 114 -2.43 -11.56 12.51
CA LEU A 114 -1.55 -12.32 13.41
C LEU A 114 -2.12 -12.42 14.84
N GLY A 115 -2.71 -11.34 15.36
CA GLY A 115 -3.35 -11.32 16.68
C GLY A 115 -4.53 -12.29 16.74
N GLU A 116 -5.44 -12.22 15.76
CA GLU A 116 -6.62 -13.08 15.69
C GLU A 116 -6.26 -14.57 15.48
N ILE A 117 -5.26 -14.84 14.62
CA ILE A 117 -4.77 -16.22 14.43
C ILE A 117 -4.18 -16.75 15.73
N LYS A 118 -3.36 -15.93 16.42
CA LYS A 118 -2.75 -16.30 17.71
C LYS A 118 -3.80 -16.61 18.75
N GLU A 119 -4.78 -15.76 18.92
CA GLU A 119 -5.79 -15.89 19.98
C GLU A 119 -6.77 -17.04 19.74
N ARG A 120 -7.17 -17.27 18.49
CA ARG A 120 -8.28 -18.19 18.17
C ARG A 120 -7.82 -19.56 17.68
N PHE A 121 -6.66 -19.65 17.05
CA PHE A 121 -6.26 -20.84 16.32
C PHE A 121 -4.89 -21.41 16.69
N LEU A 122 -4.06 -20.69 17.46
CA LEU A 122 -2.76 -21.21 17.88
C LEU A 122 -2.81 -21.78 19.32
N PRO A 123 -2.16 -22.93 19.57
CA PRO A 123 -2.01 -23.44 20.91
C PRO A 123 -1.05 -22.53 21.72
N SER A 124 -1.27 -22.46 23.05
CA SER A 124 -0.45 -21.63 23.94
C SER A 124 1.03 -21.95 23.93
N ARG A 125 1.42 -23.14 23.45
CA ARG A 125 2.83 -23.58 23.30
C ARG A 125 3.49 -23.10 22.02
N ALA A 126 2.73 -22.57 21.06
CA ALA A 126 3.29 -22.09 19.79
C ALA A 126 4.25 -20.93 20.04
N LYS A 127 5.38 -20.92 19.30
CA LYS A 127 6.36 -19.84 19.41
C LYS A 127 5.74 -18.51 18.96
N GLU A 128 6.00 -17.44 19.70
CA GLU A 128 5.45 -16.13 19.38
C GLU A 128 6.09 -15.55 18.11
N ILE A 129 5.24 -15.16 17.15
CA ILE A 129 5.65 -14.43 15.95
C ILE A 129 5.76 -12.94 16.32
N LYS A 130 6.98 -12.38 16.18
CA LYS A 130 7.29 -11.00 16.57
C LYS A 130 7.36 -10.12 15.35
N VAL A 131 6.71 -8.95 15.42
CA VAL A 131 6.80 -7.88 14.42
C VAL A 131 7.54 -6.69 15.03
N GLY A 132 8.46 -6.10 14.29
CA GLY A 132 9.24 -4.93 14.71
C GLY A 132 9.15 -3.80 13.71
N LEU A 133 9.00 -2.56 14.21
CA LEU A 133 8.99 -1.35 13.41
C LEU A 133 10.29 -0.57 13.62
N ARG A 134 11.08 -0.39 12.55
CA ARG A 134 12.33 0.38 12.57
C ARG A 134 12.28 1.50 11.53
N THR A 135 12.04 2.70 11.99
CA THR A 135 12.01 3.92 11.18
C THR A 135 12.99 4.96 11.74
N GLY A 136 13.07 6.13 11.12
CA GLY A 136 13.85 7.25 11.65
C GLY A 136 13.43 7.66 13.07
N ASP A 137 12.16 7.48 13.42
CA ASP A 137 11.56 7.90 14.69
C ASP A 137 11.64 6.81 15.78
N THR A 138 12.09 5.60 15.46
CA THR A 138 12.22 4.49 16.44
C THR A 138 13.30 4.83 17.46
N PRO A 139 12.98 4.84 18.78
CA PRO A 139 13.93 5.14 19.84
C PRO A 139 15.15 4.18 19.82
N GLN A 140 16.31 4.66 20.28
CA GLN A 140 17.54 3.88 20.31
C GLN A 140 17.40 2.61 21.18
N SER A 141 16.68 2.70 22.29
CA SER A 141 16.41 1.56 23.16
C SER A 141 15.65 0.43 22.47
N GLU A 142 14.65 0.77 21.65
CA GLU A 142 13.90 -0.20 20.86
C GLU A 142 14.75 -0.81 19.73
N ARG A 143 15.57 0.01 19.06
CA ARG A 143 16.53 -0.48 18.07
C ARG A 143 17.49 -1.50 18.68
N GLU A 144 18.01 -1.25 19.88
CA GLU A 144 18.88 -2.19 20.59
C GLU A 144 18.16 -3.45 21.05
N LYS A 145 16.87 -3.32 21.46
CA LYS A 145 16.04 -4.47 21.79
C LYS A 145 15.88 -5.41 20.58
N MET A 146 15.63 -4.85 19.39
CA MET A 146 15.51 -5.61 18.15
C MET A 146 16.81 -6.35 17.77
N LEU A 147 17.99 -5.80 18.11
CA LEU A 147 19.27 -6.49 17.87
C LEU A 147 19.49 -7.68 18.82
N ARG A 148 18.95 -7.61 20.05
CA ARG A 148 19.06 -8.71 21.04
C ARG A 148 17.98 -9.77 20.86
N LYS A 149 16.79 -9.34 20.47
CA LYS A 149 15.62 -10.19 20.22
C LYS A 149 15.01 -9.80 18.87
N PRO A 150 15.55 -10.31 17.76
CA PRO A 150 15.11 -9.95 16.42
C PRO A 150 13.62 -10.24 16.23
N PRO A 151 12.88 -9.35 15.54
CA PRO A 151 11.54 -9.67 15.09
C PRO A 151 11.61 -10.64 13.90
N HIS A 152 10.58 -11.44 13.69
CA HIS A 152 10.47 -12.30 12.50
C HIS A 152 10.05 -11.50 11.26
N ILE A 153 9.25 -10.45 11.46
CA ILE A 153 8.91 -9.48 10.41
C ILE A 153 9.44 -8.11 10.83
N LEU A 154 10.32 -7.54 10.02
CA LEU A 154 10.86 -6.20 10.21
C LEU A 154 10.24 -5.22 9.22
N ILE A 155 9.49 -4.27 9.73
CA ILE A 155 8.91 -3.18 8.95
C ILE A 155 9.85 -1.99 9.01
N THR A 156 10.22 -1.45 7.85
CA THR A 156 11.23 -0.38 7.79
C THR A 156 11.00 0.56 6.60
N THR A 157 11.77 1.65 6.55
CA THR A 157 11.86 2.55 5.40
C THR A 157 13.17 2.32 4.65
N PRO A 158 13.29 2.72 3.35
CA PRO A 158 14.52 2.59 2.60
C PRO A 158 15.75 3.16 3.33
N GLU A 159 15.59 4.33 3.94
CA GLU A 159 16.67 5.02 4.65
C GLU A 159 17.10 4.27 5.92
N SER A 160 16.13 3.74 6.65
CA SER A 160 16.41 3.00 7.89
C SER A 160 17.03 1.64 7.61
N LEU A 161 16.69 0.99 6.49
CA LEU A 161 17.34 -0.22 6.03
C LEU A 161 18.81 0.06 5.68
N GLY A 162 19.09 1.06 4.85
CA GLY A 162 20.45 1.43 4.46
C GLY A 162 21.34 1.76 5.67
N LEU A 163 20.83 2.55 6.61
CA LEU A 163 21.53 2.83 7.88
C LEU A 163 21.74 1.57 8.72
N GLY A 164 20.78 0.65 8.73
CA GLY A 164 20.91 -0.64 9.40
C GLY A 164 22.03 -1.49 8.79
N LEU A 165 22.03 -1.62 7.48
CA LEU A 165 23.03 -2.39 6.72
C LEU A 165 24.46 -1.84 6.86
N ALA A 166 24.63 -0.55 7.15
CA ALA A 166 25.92 0.04 7.49
C ALA A 166 26.45 -0.45 8.85
N SER A 167 25.58 -0.96 9.73
CA SER A 167 25.94 -1.42 11.08
C SER A 167 26.33 -2.89 11.10
N LYS A 168 27.55 -3.21 11.57
CA LYS A 168 28.01 -4.59 11.76
C LYS A 168 27.12 -5.41 12.72
N ARG A 169 26.41 -4.77 13.65
CA ARG A 169 25.53 -5.42 14.62
C ARG A 169 24.14 -5.74 14.05
N PHE A 170 23.73 -5.04 12.98
CA PHE A 170 22.43 -5.25 12.36
C PHE A 170 22.46 -6.36 11.30
N ARG A 171 23.55 -6.52 10.57
CA ARG A 171 23.67 -7.51 9.49
C ARG A 171 23.34 -8.94 9.92
N PRO A 172 23.85 -9.46 11.07
CA PRO A 172 23.59 -10.85 11.46
C PRO A 172 22.12 -11.19 11.69
N ILE A 173 21.26 -10.21 12.03
CA ILE A 173 19.84 -10.50 12.23
C ILE A 173 19.08 -10.75 10.92
N LEU A 174 19.68 -10.40 9.76
CA LEU A 174 19.13 -10.59 8.42
C LEU A 174 19.63 -11.86 7.73
N ASP A 175 20.60 -12.56 8.29
CA ASP A 175 21.31 -13.67 7.62
C ASP A 175 20.40 -14.77 7.06
N GLN A 176 19.31 -15.08 7.76
CA GLN A 176 18.33 -16.11 7.38
C GLN A 176 17.04 -15.53 6.78
N MET A 177 17.11 -14.34 6.24
CA MET A 177 15.95 -13.67 5.64
C MET A 177 15.50 -14.40 4.38
N LYS A 178 14.20 -14.69 4.30
CA LYS A 178 13.57 -15.37 3.15
C LYS A 178 12.86 -14.41 2.20
N TRP A 179 12.29 -13.32 2.74
CA TRP A 179 11.42 -12.43 1.96
C TRP A 179 11.78 -10.96 2.11
N LEU A 180 11.77 -10.28 0.97
CA LEU A 180 11.82 -8.83 0.88
C LEU A 180 10.55 -8.33 0.18
N ILE A 181 9.69 -7.65 0.91
CA ILE A 181 8.53 -6.97 0.34
C ILE A 181 8.85 -5.50 0.18
N ILE A 182 8.59 -4.97 -1.02
CA ILE A 182 8.71 -3.53 -1.32
C ILE A 182 7.34 -3.02 -1.71
N ASP A 183 6.75 -2.22 -0.84
CA ASP A 183 5.44 -1.64 -1.07
C ASP A 183 5.52 -0.25 -1.71
N GLU A 184 4.44 0.13 -2.41
CA GLU A 184 4.30 1.41 -3.11
C GLU A 184 5.47 1.70 -4.07
N MET A 185 5.92 0.68 -4.82
CA MET A 185 7.08 0.77 -5.72
C MET A 185 7.00 1.96 -6.69
N HIS A 186 5.80 2.27 -7.18
CA HIS A 186 5.58 3.42 -8.08
C HIS A 186 5.99 4.77 -7.45
N SER A 187 5.99 4.87 -6.13
CA SER A 187 6.43 6.07 -5.40
C SER A 187 7.92 6.09 -5.09
N LEU A 188 8.57 4.93 -5.14
CA LEU A 188 10.00 4.77 -4.83
C LEU A 188 10.86 4.79 -6.09
N VAL A 189 10.55 3.94 -7.07
CA VAL A 189 11.40 3.66 -8.24
C VAL A 189 11.84 4.93 -8.98
N PRO A 190 10.97 5.92 -9.29
CA PRO A 190 11.38 7.10 -10.05
C PRO A 190 12.14 8.16 -9.22
N THR A 191 12.50 7.86 -7.97
CA THR A 191 13.05 8.84 -7.03
C THR A 191 14.46 8.51 -6.57
N LYS A 192 15.15 9.49 -5.94
CA LYS A 192 16.44 9.27 -5.27
C LYS A 192 16.35 8.22 -4.16
N ARG A 193 15.17 8.06 -3.54
CA ARG A 193 14.93 7.02 -2.54
C ARG A 193 14.96 5.63 -3.15
N GLY A 194 14.46 5.49 -4.38
CA GLY A 194 14.58 4.25 -5.16
C GLY A 194 16.03 3.91 -5.45
N THR A 195 16.84 4.87 -5.92
CA THR A 195 18.28 4.65 -6.12
C THR A 195 18.97 4.20 -4.83
N HIS A 196 18.67 4.86 -3.70
CA HIS A 196 19.19 4.46 -2.39
C HIS A 196 18.75 3.03 -2.00
N LEU A 197 17.49 2.67 -2.28
CA LEU A 197 16.96 1.34 -2.02
C LEU A 197 17.66 0.28 -2.88
N SER A 198 17.86 0.55 -4.17
CA SER A 198 18.60 -0.36 -5.08
C SER A 198 20.00 -0.66 -4.56
N LEU A 199 20.75 0.36 -4.11
CA LEU A 199 22.06 0.18 -3.49
C LEU A 199 21.97 -0.62 -2.17
N SER A 200 20.93 -0.39 -1.36
CA SER A 200 20.70 -1.12 -0.11
C SER A 200 20.39 -2.59 -0.38
N MET A 201 19.61 -2.90 -1.43
CA MET A 201 19.34 -4.28 -1.85
C MET A 201 20.63 -4.97 -2.31
N ALA A 202 21.45 -4.32 -3.13
CA ALA A 202 22.73 -4.87 -3.56
C ALA A 202 23.67 -5.14 -2.37
N LEU A 203 23.70 -4.26 -1.37
CA LEU A 203 24.45 -4.50 -0.14
C LEU A 203 23.86 -5.66 0.68
N MET A 204 22.53 -5.75 0.75
CA MET A 204 21.84 -6.82 1.47
C MET A 204 22.18 -8.21 0.90
N ASP A 205 22.23 -8.36 -0.43
CA ASP A 205 22.62 -9.61 -1.08
C ASP A 205 24.06 -10.04 -0.74
N THR A 206 24.88 -9.13 -0.24
CA THR A 206 26.23 -9.48 0.27
C THR A 206 26.22 -9.96 1.72
N VAL A 207 25.13 -9.73 2.43
CA VAL A 207 25.00 -9.96 3.87
C VAL A 207 24.17 -11.19 4.17
N VAL A 208 23.14 -11.44 3.35
CA VAL A 208 22.19 -12.54 3.50
C VAL A 208 22.76 -13.78 2.83
N SER A 209 22.73 -14.92 3.55
CA SER A 209 23.26 -16.21 3.05
C SER A 209 22.23 -17.02 2.27
N SER A 210 20.94 -16.67 2.37
CA SER A 210 19.82 -17.34 1.69
C SER A 210 19.41 -16.63 0.41
N ASP A 211 18.79 -17.36 -0.51
CA ASP A 211 18.09 -16.76 -1.65
C ASP A 211 16.85 -16.02 -1.15
N VAL A 212 16.84 -14.71 -1.34
CA VAL A 212 15.75 -13.84 -0.88
C VAL A 212 14.72 -13.67 -1.98
N GLN A 213 13.52 -14.21 -1.76
CA GLN A 213 12.39 -13.92 -2.64
C GLN A 213 11.98 -12.46 -2.51
N ARG A 214 11.86 -11.75 -3.64
CA ARG A 214 11.48 -10.35 -3.69
C ARG A 214 10.07 -10.18 -4.22
N ILE A 215 9.26 -9.44 -3.48
CA ILE A 215 7.85 -9.18 -3.79
C ILE A 215 7.68 -7.67 -3.86
N GLY A 216 7.45 -7.17 -5.06
CA GLY A 216 7.12 -5.77 -5.31
C GLY A 216 5.61 -5.57 -5.37
N ILE A 217 5.12 -4.59 -4.62
CA ILE A 217 3.70 -4.19 -4.63
C ILE A 217 3.60 -2.78 -5.19
N SER A 218 2.72 -2.60 -6.15
CA SER A 218 2.54 -1.30 -6.79
C SER A 218 1.09 -1.03 -7.15
N ALA A 219 0.72 0.24 -7.18
CA ALA A 219 -0.43 0.69 -7.97
C ALA A 219 -0.09 0.61 -9.46
N THR A 220 -1.07 0.89 -10.31
CA THR A 220 -0.85 0.94 -11.76
C THR A 220 0.26 1.92 -12.12
N MET A 221 1.28 1.46 -12.84
CA MET A 221 2.42 2.23 -13.31
C MET A 221 2.97 1.65 -14.62
N GLU A 222 3.75 2.42 -15.34
CA GLU A 222 4.45 2.00 -16.56
C GLU A 222 5.83 2.69 -16.65
N PRO A 223 6.84 2.07 -17.25
CA PRO A 223 6.88 0.70 -17.79
C PRO A 223 7.13 -0.36 -16.71
N LEU A 224 6.36 -1.45 -16.72
CA LEU A 224 6.44 -2.50 -15.70
C LEU A 224 7.75 -3.28 -15.76
N ASP A 225 8.29 -3.51 -16.96
CA ASP A 225 9.56 -4.22 -17.16
C ASP A 225 10.70 -3.53 -16.42
N ALA A 226 10.80 -2.20 -16.50
CA ALA A 226 11.83 -1.44 -15.79
C ALA A 226 11.66 -1.54 -14.24
N VAL A 227 10.44 -1.69 -13.76
CA VAL A 227 10.16 -1.88 -12.33
C VAL A 227 10.51 -3.30 -11.90
N ALA A 228 10.24 -4.29 -12.73
CA ALA A 228 10.65 -5.67 -12.50
C ALA A 228 12.18 -5.81 -12.50
N GLU A 229 12.87 -5.14 -13.44
CA GLU A 229 14.32 -5.05 -13.43
C GLU A 229 14.85 -4.41 -12.15
N PHE A 230 14.24 -3.30 -11.70
CA PHE A 230 14.62 -2.66 -10.44
C PHE A 230 14.49 -3.62 -9.26
N LEU A 231 13.45 -4.45 -9.23
CA LEU A 231 13.19 -5.38 -8.13
C LEU A 231 14.32 -6.40 -7.97
N VAL A 232 14.90 -6.91 -9.05
CA VAL A 232 15.90 -7.99 -9.03
C VAL A 232 17.30 -7.57 -9.47
N ALA A 233 17.51 -6.35 -9.87
CA ALA A 233 18.74 -5.87 -10.55
C ALA A 233 20.00 -5.83 -9.68
N SER A 234 20.06 -6.46 -8.53
CA SER A 234 21.16 -6.31 -7.58
C SER A 234 22.34 -7.24 -7.81
N ASP A 235 22.20 -8.38 -8.48
CA ASP A 235 23.30 -9.33 -8.53
C ASP A 235 24.09 -9.25 -9.85
N SER A 236 25.18 -8.47 -9.81
CA SER A 236 26.13 -8.33 -10.92
C SER A 236 27.48 -9.04 -10.68
N ARG A 237 27.58 -9.90 -9.65
CA ARG A 237 28.87 -10.48 -9.27
C ARG A 237 29.25 -11.73 -10.03
N GLU A 238 28.26 -12.49 -10.46
CA GLU A 238 28.51 -13.68 -11.28
C GLU A 238 28.10 -13.40 -12.71
N THR A 239 29.09 -13.22 -13.57
CA THR A 239 28.90 -13.02 -15.02
C THR A 239 28.25 -14.21 -15.70
N ASP A 240 28.22 -15.38 -15.06
CA ASP A 240 27.72 -16.64 -15.58
C ASP A 240 26.39 -17.11 -14.92
N ALA A 241 25.88 -16.39 -13.90
CA ALA A 241 24.62 -16.74 -13.29
C ALA A 241 23.46 -16.67 -14.29
N GLU A 242 22.51 -17.59 -14.16
CA GLU A 242 21.27 -17.52 -14.93
C GLU A 242 20.50 -16.23 -14.63
N PRO A 243 19.79 -15.65 -15.63
CA PRO A 243 18.98 -14.46 -15.39
C PRO A 243 17.90 -14.78 -14.34
N GLN A 244 17.72 -13.87 -13.38
CA GLN A 244 16.66 -14.02 -12.39
C GLN A 244 15.29 -13.90 -13.06
N LYS A 245 14.37 -14.79 -12.70
CA LYS A 245 12.99 -14.79 -13.21
C LYS A 245 12.12 -13.88 -12.37
N VAL A 246 11.33 -13.04 -13.02
CA VAL A 246 10.36 -12.16 -12.35
C VAL A 246 8.99 -12.33 -12.99
N ALA A 247 8.02 -12.75 -12.21
CA ALA A 247 6.63 -12.77 -12.62
C ALA A 247 6.01 -11.38 -12.45
N ILE A 248 5.32 -10.87 -13.46
CA ILE A 248 4.54 -9.63 -13.40
C ILE A 248 3.06 -10.00 -13.42
N ALA A 249 2.38 -9.84 -12.29
CA ALA A 249 0.94 -9.94 -12.16
C ALA A 249 0.31 -8.55 -12.35
N LYS A 250 -0.17 -8.25 -13.55
CA LYS A 250 -0.89 -7.00 -13.86
C LYS A 250 -2.38 -7.26 -13.79
N ILE A 251 -3.01 -6.84 -12.70
CA ILE A 251 -4.45 -6.96 -12.51
C ILE A 251 -5.10 -5.65 -12.87
N SER A 252 -5.80 -5.63 -13.98
CA SER A 252 -6.65 -4.51 -14.39
C SER A 252 -8.00 -4.66 -13.69
N GLY A 253 -8.46 -3.64 -13.00
CA GLY A 253 -9.84 -3.60 -12.52
C GLY A 253 -10.74 -3.08 -13.64
N ASP A 254 -11.85 -3.74 -13.91
CA ASP A 254 -12.93 -3.20 -14.72
C ASP A 254 -13.63 -2.08 -13.93
N ARG A 255 -13.02 -0.90 -13.96
CA ARG A 255 -13.59 0.29 -13.34
C ARG A 255 -14.05 1.23 -14.43
N GLU A 256 -15.33 1.50 -14.47
CA GLU A 256 -15.82 2.65 -15.20
C GLU A 256 -15.35 3.91 -14.48
N LEU A 257 -14.55 4.71 -15.18
CA LEU A 257 -14.13 6.02 -14.71
C LEU A 257 -15.05 7.06 -15.35
N ASP A 258 -15.87 7.68 -14.53
CA ASP A 258 -16.57 8.92 -14.90
C ASP A 258 -15.61 10.08 -14.58
N LEU A 259 -14.97 10.60 -15.62
CA LEU A 259 -13.95 11.64 -15.52
C LEU A 259 -14.35 12.87 -16.32
N ASP A 260 -14.51 13.99 -15.62
CA ASP A 260 -14.83 15.27 -16.21
C ASP A 260 -13.71 16.29 -16.02
N ILE A 261 -13.41 17.07 -17.05
CA ILE A 261 -12.47 18.19 -16.98
C ILE A 261 -13.25 19.49 -17.04
N ILE A 262 -13.34 20.16 -15.92
CA ILE A 262 -14.16 21.35 -15.77
C ILE A 262 -13.29 22.60 -15.76
N LEU A 263 -13.58 23.55 -16.62
CA LEU A 263 -13.09 24.93 -16.49
C LEU A 263 -14.04 25.70 -15.57
N PRO A 264 -13.55 26.29 -14.49
CA PRO A 264 -14.40 26.97 -13.51
C PRO A 264 -15.09 28.21 -14.11
N THR A 265 -14.56 28.73 -15.21
CA THR A 265 -15.13 29.86 -15.95
C THR A 265 -14.72 29.81 -17.44
N PRO A 266 -15.62 30.17 -18.37
CA PRO A 266 -15.28 30.25 -19.79
C PRO A 266 -14.20 31.30 -20.13
N ARG A 267 -13.99 32.26 -19.24
CA ARG A 267 -13.00 33.35 -19.40
C ARG A 267 -11.69 33.09 -18.65
N PHE A 268 -11.33 31.85 -18.43
CA PHE A 268 -10.19 31.45 -17.62
C PHE A 268 -8.88 32.17 -17.93
N SER A 269 -8.61 32.50 -19.20
CA SER A 269 -7.36 33.17 -19.61
C SER A 269 -7.37 34.70 -19.40
N SER A 270 -8.51 35.31 -19.10
CA SER A 270 -8.68 36.77 -19.05
C SER A 270 -9.02 37.34 -17.67
N ILE A 271 -9.11 36.48 -16.65
CA ILE A 271 -9.44 36.91 -15.28
C ILE A 271 -8.24 36.78 -14.33
N PRO A 272 -8.15 37.63 -13.29
CA PRO A 272 -7.11 37.53 -12.28
C PRO A 272 -7.13 36.17 -11.56
N VAL A 273 -5.93 35.67 -11.18
CA VAL A 273 -5.78 34.38 -10.50
C VAL A 273 -6.63 34.30 -9.20
N LYS A 274 -6.84 35.43 -8.54
CA LYS A 274 -7.69 35.51 -7.34
C LYS A 274 -9.14 35.16 -7.64
N GLU A 275 -9.68 35.64 -8.74
CA GLU A 275 -11.06 35.35 -9.19
C GLU A 275 -11.23 33.92 -9.65
N ILE A 276 -10.17 33.32 -10.26
CA ILE A 276 -10.16 31.90 -10.59
C ILE A 276 -10.37 31.03 -9.34
N LEU A 277 -9.74 31.41 -8.23
CA LEU A 277 -9.90 30.68 -6.99
C LEU A 277 -11.33 30.80 -6.43
N ASP A 278 -11.97 31.95 -6.54
CA ASP A 278 -13.36 32.14 -6.12
C ASP A 278 -14.31 31.26 -6.95
N HIS A 279 -14.16 31.25 -8.28
CA HIS A 279 -14.92 30.34 -9.14
C HIS A 279 -14.67 28.86 -8.86
N ASN A 280 -13.41 28.48 -8.53
CA ASN A 280 -13.11 27.12 -8.12
C ASN A 280 -13.85 26.74 -6.83
N VAL A 281 -13.85 27.63 -5.84
CA VAL A 281 -14.52 27.42 -4.54
C VAL A 281 -16.03 27.25 -4.73
N ASP A 282 -16.67 28.11 -5.54
CA ASP A 282 -18.09 28.01 -5.86
C ASP A 282 -18.42 26.66 -6.52
N ARG A 283 -17.59 26.24 -7.49
CA ARG A 283 -17.79 24.95 -8.18
C ARG A 283 -17.54 23.75 -7.28
N ILE A 284 -16.51 23.81 -6.42
CA ILE A 284 -16.25 22.76 -5.40
C ILE A 284 -17.45 22.64 -4.47
N LYS A 285 -17.99 23.78 -3.99
CA LYS A 285 -19.16 23.80 -3.12
C LYS A 285 -20.37 23.14 -3.79
N GLU A 286 -20.73 23.57 -5.00
CA GLU A 286 -21.83 23.00 -5.76
C GLU A 286 -21.71 21.48 -5.91
N LEU A 287 -20.54 20.99 -6.34
CA LEU A 287 -20.30 19.58 -6.53
C LEU A 287 -20.33 18.80 -5.20
N ALA A 288 -19.72 19.35 -4.14
CA ALA A 288 -19.70 18.70 -2.84
C ALA A 288 -21.07 18.67 -2.15
N GLU A 289 -21.92 19.67 -2.38
CA GLU A 289 -23.30 19.68 -1.88
C GLU A 289 -24.18 18.65 -2.56
N ALA A 290 -23.87 18.29 -3.83
CA ALA A 290 -24.55 17.26 -4.58
C ALA A 290 -24.14 15.82 -4.20
N HIS A 291 -23.06 15.66 -3.43
CA HIS A 291 -22.51 14.36 -3.04
C HIS A 291 -22.49 14.18 -1.51
N THR A 292 -22.35 12.94 -1.04
CA THR A 292 -22.32 12.65 0.40
C THR A 292 -20.95 12.94 1.00
N THR A 293 -19.87 12.48 0.32
CA THR A 293 -18.50 12.65 0.78
C THR A 293 -17.59 13.02 -0.40
N THR A 294 -17.00 14.19 -0.32
CA THR A 294 -16.10 14.71 -1.37
C THR A 294 -14.68 14.88 -0.85
N LEU A 295 -13.71 14.41 -1.62
CA LEU A 295 -12.30 14.62 -1.36
C LEU A 295 -11.70 15.57 -2.40
N VAL A 296 -11.20 16.71 -1.97
CA VAL A 296 -10.62 17.74 -2.84
C VAL A 296 -9.10 17.70 -2.71
N PHE A 297 -8.39 17.39 -3.78
CA PHE A 297 -6.95 17.46 -3.83
C PHE A 297 -6.46 18.79 -4.39
N VAL A 298 -5.54 19.41 -3.66
CA VAL A 298 -4.82 20.62 -4.06
C VAL A 298 -3.31 20.38 -4.00
N ASN A 299 -2.50 21.23 -4.64
CA ASN A 299 -1.08 20.94 -4.78
C ASN A 299 -0.19 21.45 -3.62
N THR A 300 -0.72 22.32 -2.76
CA THR A 300 0.06 22.89 -1.66
C THR A 300 -0.73 22.95 -0.36
N ARG A 301 -0.01 22.94 0.77
CA ARG A 301 -0.61 23.08 2.12
C ARG A 301 -1.35 24.41 2.27
N ASN A 302 -0.76 25.50 1.78
CA ASN A 302 -1.38 26.82 1.83
C ASN A 302 -2.70 26.85 1.04
N MET A 303 -2.76 26.16 -0.11
CA MET A 303 -4.00 26.06 -0.88
C MET A 303 -5.05 25.25 -0.12
N THR A 304 -4.65 24.20 0.62
CA THR A 304 -5.56 23.43 1.48
C THR A 304 -6.27 24.36 2.47
N GLU A 305 -5.50 25.14 3.24
CA GLU A 305 -6.04 26.08 4.23
C GLU A 305 -6.92 27.15 3.59
N THR A 306 -6.45 27.71 2.47
CA THR A 306 -7.18 28.77 1.75
C THR A 306 -8.54 28.27 1.23
N VAL A 307 -8.58 27.09 0.60
CA VAL A 307 -9.83 26.52 0.07
C VAL A 307 -10.79 26.16 1.22
N VAL A 308 -10.29 25.54 2.31
CA VAL A 308 -11.12 25.25 3.49
C VAL A 308 -11.74 26.52 4.07
N GLN A 309 -10.94 27.57 4.28
CA GLN A 309 -11.42 28.82 4.82
C GLN A 309 -12.50 29.44 3.93
N ARG A 310 -12.30 29.46 2.60
CA ARG A 310 -13.26 30.02 1.66
C ARG A 310 -14.56 29.21 1.58
N LEU A 311 -14.49 27.89 1.61
CA LEU A 311 -15.68 27.03 1.66
C LEU A 311 -16.49 27.27 2.94
N LYS A 312 -15.82 27.43 4.10
CA LYS A 312 -16.48 27.80 5.37
C LYS A 312 -17.12 29.18 5.32
N ILE A 313 -16.45 30.18 4.73
CA ILE A 313 -17.01 31.53 4.51
C ILE A 313 -18.21 31.49 3.57
N ALA A 314 -18.16 30.62 2.54
CA ALA A 314 -19.29 30.40 1.63
C ALA A 314 -20.46 29.63 2.28
N GLY A 315 -20.39 29.33 3.60
CA GLY A 315 -21.46 28.68 4.36
C GLY A 315 -21.50 27.16 4.22
N MET A 316 -20.44 26.51 3.73
CA MET A 316 -20.39 25.05 3.64
C MET A 316 -20.04 24.45 5.00
N GLU A 317 -20.89 23.62 5.55
CA GLU A 317 -20.66 22.86 6.79
C GLU A 317 -19.96 21.51 6.52
N GLY A 318 -19.33 20.94 7.54
CA GLY A 318 -18.66 19.63 7.45
C GLY A 318 -17.41 19.65 6.55
N VAL A 319 -16.69 20.79 6.49
CA VAL A 319 -15.46 20.96 5.71
C VAL A 319 -14.24 20.99 6.62
N GLU A 320 -13.25 20.14 6.36
CA GLU A 320 -11.97 20.14 7.08
C GLU A 320 -10.78 20.03 6.12
N GLY A 321 -9.62 20.48 6.59
CA GLY A 321 -8.35 20.38 5.87
C GLY A 321 -7.53 19.19 6.37
N HIS A 322 -6.69 18.63 5.48
CA HIS A 322 -5.76 17.57 5.85
C HIS A 322 -4.42 17.73 5.12
N HIS A 323 -3.35 17.98 5.85
CA HIS A 323 -1.99 18.06 5.29
C HIS A 323 -0.90 17.68 6.31
N GLY A 324 0.28 17.33 5.82
CA GLY A 324 1.36 16.77 6.63
C GLY A 324 1.97 17.69 7.71
N SER A 325 1.66 19.01 7.71
CA SER A 325 2.13 19.95 8.75
C SER A 325 1.15 20.12 9.91
N MET A 326 -0.04 19.52 9.84
CA MET A 326 -1.00 19.55 10.95
C MET A 326 -0.51 18.65 12.08
N ASP A 327 -0.94 18.96 13.30
CA ASP A 327 -0.72 18.10 14.46
C ASP A 327 -1.27 16.69 14.20
N LYS A 328 -0.56 15.67 14.71
CA LYS A 328 -0.93 14.27 14.51
C LYS A 328 -2.33 13.95 15.04
N ALA A 329 -2.70 14.52 16.20
CA ALA A 329 -4.01 14.27 16.81
C ALA A 329 -5.13 14.85 15.95
N ILE A 330 -4.95 16.04 15.39
CA ILE A 330 -5.92 16.69 14.49
C ILE A 330 -6.09 15.88 13.21
N ARG A 331 -4.99 15.39 12.61
CA ARG A 331 -5.05 14.56 11.41
C ARG A 331 -5.85 13.28 11.64
N LEU A 332 -5.58 12.57 12.73
CA LEU A 332 -6.30 11.35 13.12
C LEU A 332 -7.79 11.61 13.38
N ASP A 333 -8.14 12.76 13.95
CA ASP A 333 -9.54 13.18 14.16
C ASP A 333 -10.25 13.39 12.81
N VAL A 334 -9.62 14.12 11.86
CA VAL A 334 -10.17 14.34 10.52
C VAL A 334 -10.33 13.01 9.77
N GLU A 335 -9.33 12.13 9.83
CA GLU A 335 -9.38 10.79 9.24
C GLU A 335 -10.53 9.96 9.82
N SER A 336 -10.69 9.97 11.15
CA SER A 336 -11.78 9.29 11.85
C SER A 336 -13.15 9.83 11.47
N LYS A 337 -13.31 11.15 11.43
CA LYS A 337 -14.56 11.82 11.03
C LYS A 337 -14.91 11.51 9.57
N LEU A 338 -13.92 11.52 8.68
CA LEU A 338 -14.11 11.19 7.26
C LEU A 338 -14.58 9.73 7.11
N LYS A 339 -13.91 8.79 7.79
CA LYS A 339 -14.24 7.36 7.77
C LYS A 339 -15.66 7.08 8.27
N ASN A 340 -16.12 7.84 9.27
CA ASN A 340 -17.45 7.69 9.84
C ASN A 340 -18.54 8.49 9.09
N GLY A 341 -18.18 9.15 7.96
CA GLY A 341 -19.12 9.92 7.15
C GLY A 341 -19.62 11.21 7.83
N LEU A 342 -18.89 11.73 8.81
CA LEU A 342 -19.22 12.96 9.54
C LEU A 342 -18.76 14.23 8.82
N LEU A 343 -17.93 14.10 7.78
CA LEU A 343 -17.45 15.20 6.96
C LEU A 343 -18.00 15.09 5.55
N ARG A 344 -18.53 16.20 5.05
CA ARG A 344 -19.01 16.29 3.68
C ARG A 344 -17.88 16.54 2.69
N CYS A 345 -16.88 17.32 3.08
CA CYS A 345 -15.77 17.67 2.23
C CYS A 345 -14.45 17.70 3.01
N VAL A 346 -13.42 17.06 2.48
CA VAL A 346 -12.07 17.17 3.01
C VAL A 346 -11.16 17.69 1.90
N VAL A 347 -10.45 18.78 2.18
CA VAL A 347 -9.46 19.33 1.27
C VAL A 347 -8.07 18.86 1.71
N SER A 348 -7.34 18.20 0.82
CA SER A 348 -6.04 17.60 1.13
C SER A 348 -4.98 17.99 0.10
N SER A 349 -3.73 18.07 0.54
CA SER A 349 -2.60 18.17 -0.39
C SER A 349 -2.20 16.77 -0.89
N SER A 350 -1.18 16.15 -0.32
CA SER A 350 -0.73 14.80 -0.68
C SER A 350 -0.93 13.78 0.44
N SER A 351 -1.41 14.22 1.60
CA SER A 351 -1.45 13.40 2.80
C SER A 351 -2.54 12.31 2.81
N LEU A 352 -3.56 12.45 1.96
CA LEU A 352 -4.62 11.44 1.76
C LEU A 352 -4.49 10.68 0.41
N GLU A 353 -3.38 10.85 -0.30
CA GLU A 353 -3.12 10.12 -1.54
C GLU A 353 -2.89 8.63 -1.29
N MET A 354 -2.28 8.26 -0.17
CA MET A 354 -1.74 6.91 0.05
C MET A 354 -2.11 6.34 1.43
N GLY A 355 -2.30 5.01 1.47
CA GLY A 355 -2.23 4.19 2.69
C GLY A 355 -3.27 4.44 3.80
N ILE A 356 -4.29 5.27 3.61
CA ILE A 356 -5.28 5.57 4.63
C ILE A 356 -6.63 5.00 4.23
N ASP A 357 -7.25 4.24 5.13
CA ASP A 357 -8.62 3.75 5.01
C ASP A 357 -9.59 4.88 5.40
N ILE A 358 -10.01 5.66 4.41
CA ILE A 358 -10.85 6.86 4.58
C ILE A 358 -12.35 6.61 4.40
N GLY A 359 -12.75 5.34 4.27
CA GLY A 359 -14.15 4.98 4.02
C GLY A 359 -14.60 5.25 2.58
N SER A 360 -15.91 5.36 2.35
CA SER A 360 -16.47 5.63 1.03
C SER A 360 -16.37 7.10 0.67
N VAL A 361 -15.73 7.40 -0.45
CA VAL A 361 -15.68 8.73 -1.06
C VAL A 361 -16.44 8.66 -2.37
N ASP A 362 -17.47 9.50 -2.51
CA ASP A 362 -18.36 9.50 -3.68
C ASP A 362 -17.79 10.34 -4.83
N LEU A 363 -17.06 11.40 -4.49
CA LEU A 363 -16.48 12.32 -5.46
C LEU A 363 -15.04 12.68 -5.10
N VAL A 364 -14.15 12.66 -6.08
CA VAL A 364 -12.82 13.23 -5.98
C VAL A 364 -12.70 14.42 -6.92
N ILE A 365 -12.28 15.56 -6.39
CA ILE A 365 -12.01 16.78 -7.16
C ILE A 365 -10.52 17.04 -7.13
N GLN A 366 -9.90 17.20 -8.29
CA GLN A 366 -8.51 17.64 -8.43
C GLN A 366 -8.46 19.10 -8.87
N VAL A 367 -7.89 19.97 -8.05
CA VAL A 367 -7.68 21.40 -8.39
C VAL A 367 -6.28 21.60 -8.95
N GLY A 368 -6.19 21.93 -10.22
CA GLY A 368 -4.94 22.06 -10.98
C GLY A 368 -4.33 20.71 -11.38
N SER A 369 -3.15 20.73 -12.00
CA SER A 369 -2.49 19.52 -12.47
C SER A 369 -1.99 18.65 -11.30
N PRO A 370 -2.21 17.33 -11.30
CA PRO A 370 -1.66 16.42 -10.30
C PRO A 370 -0.14 16.19 -10.44
N GLY A 371 0.49 16.73 -11.50
CA GLY A 371 1.92 16.64 -11.76
C GLY A 371 2.37 15.34 -12.42
N SER A 372 1.70 14.22 -12.19
CA SER A 372 1.95 12.94 -12.85
C SER A 372 0.68 12.11 -13.02
N ILE A 373 0.68 11.22 -14.01
CA ILE A 373 -0.42 10.28 -14.26
C ILE A 373 -0.58 9.34 -13.05
N ALA A 374 0.52 8.87 -12.46
CA ALA A 374 0.47 8.01 -11.29
C ALA A 374 -0.23 8.69 -10.10
N THR A 375 0.10 9.96 -9.81
CA THR A 375 -0.59 10.75 -8.79
C THR A 375 -2.08 10.94 -9.11
N ALA A 376 -2.42 11.23 -10.38
CA ALA A 376 -3.80 11.34 -10.81
C ALA A 376 -4.59 10.05 -10.52
N LEU A 377 -4.08 8.90 -10.93
CA LEU A 377 -4.72 7.60 -10.72
C LEU A 377 -4.86 7.24 -9.23
N GLN A 378 -3.88 7.61 -8.41
CA GLN A 378 -3.96 7.40 -6.95
C GLN A 378 -5.07 8.24 -6.31
N ARG A 379 -5.19 9.52 -6.71
CA ARG A 379 -6.24 10.44 -6.23
C ARG A 379 -7.62 9.98 -6.69
N ILE A 380 -7.78 9.68 -7.97
CA ILE A 380 -9.02 9.14 -8.56
C ILE A 380 -9.40 7.82 -7.88
N GLY A 381 -8.42 6.95 -7.63
CA GLY A 381 -8.62 5.68 -6.94
C GLY A 381 -9.20 5.78 -5.52
N ARG A 382 -9.30 6.98 -4.94
CA ARG A 382 -9.99 7.22 -3.66
C ARG A 382 -11.50 7.23 -3.80
N ALA A 383 -12.05 7.65 -4.95
CA ALA A 383 -13.48 7.56 -5.23
C ALA A 383 -13.96 6.14 -5.55
N CYS A 384 -13.04 5.24 -5.93
CA CYS A 384 -13.35 3.88 -6.38
C CYS A 384 -12.84 2.83 -5.39
N LEU A 385 -13.26 2.88 -4.12
CA LEU A 385 -12.93 1.81 -3.18
C LEU A 385 -13.77 0.58 -3.52
N LEU A 386 -13.10 -0.51 -3.91
CA LEU A 386 -13.73 -1.83 -4.01
C LEU A 386 -14.08 -2.28 -2.58
N TYR A 387 -15.36 -2.31 -2.26
CA TYR A 387 -15.82 -2.96 -1.04
C TYR A 387 -15.74 -4.47 -1.23
N THR A 388 -14.94 -5.12 -0.44
CA THR A 388 -14.95 -6.58 -0.29
C THR A 388 -16.11 -7.07 0.57
N SER A 389 -16.99 -6.17 1.03
CA SER A 389 -18.26 -6.51 1.65
C SER A 389 -19.37 -5.69 1.00
N PRO A 390 -20.43 -6.31 0.49
CA PRO A 390 -21.56 -5.58 -0.06
C PRO A 390 -22.18 -4.72 1.04
N SER A 391 -22.12 -3.40 0.86
CA SER A 391 -22.81 -2.46 1.73
C SER A 391 -24.33 -2.75 1.67
N PRO A 392 -25.07 -2.59 2.76
CA PRO A 392 -26.53 -2.68 2.71
C PRO A 392 -27.17 -1.74 1.66
N ARG A 393 -26.49 -0.66 1.26
CA ARG A 393 -26.90 0.27 0.22
C ARG A 393 -26.79 -0.31 -1.20
N ASP A 394 -25.82 -1.19 -1.46
CA ASP A 394 -25.65 -1.81 -2.78
C ASP A 394 -26.75 -2.82 -3.08
N ARG A 395 -27.35 -3.43 -2.05
CA ARG A 395 -28.54 -4.29 -2.17
C ARG A 395 -29.82 -3.52 -2.58
N GLN A 396 -29.89 -2.21 -2.35
CA GLN A 396 -31.04 -1.39 -2.77
C GLN A 396 -30.95 -0.98 -4.25
N LYS A 397 -29.75 -0.73 -4.78
CA LYS A 397 -29.58 -0.37 -6.21
C LYS A 397 -29.80 -1.52 -7.17
N SER A 398 -29.52 -2.77 -6.76
CA SER A 398 -29.76 -3.97 -7.59
C SER A 398 -31.25 -4.38 -7.68
N ARG A 399 -32.17 -3.66 -7.03
CA ARG A 399 -33.62 -3.94 -7.06
C ARG A 399 -34.46 -2.93 -7.87
N MET A 400 -33.84 -2.02 -8.63
CA MET A 400 -34.60 -1.21 -9.58
C MET A 400 -34.83 -2.03 -10.85
N PRO A 401 -36.08 -2.32 -11.21
CA PRO A 401 -36.37 -3.00 -12.49
C PRO A 401 -36.06 -2.04 -13.62
N SER A 402 -35.38 -2.54 -14.65
CA SER A 402 -35.30 -1.90 -15.95
C SER A 402 -36.70 -1.84 -16.51
N SER A 403 -37.36 -0.72 -16.43
CA SER A 403 -38.64 -0.46 -17.08
C SER A 403 -38.42 0.45 -18.26
N ALA A 404 -38.73 -0.18 -19.45
CA ALA A 404 -39.12 0.34 -20.76
C ALA A 404 -38.17 1.36 -21.43
#